data_565cf645bfdf10c7699e8b202791e07d
#
_entry.id   565cf645bfdf10c7699e8b202791e07d
#
_cell.length_a   1.000
_cell.length_b   1.000
_cell.length_c   1.000
_cell.angle_alpha   90.00
_cell.angle_beta   90.00
_cell.angle_gamma   90.00
#
_symmetry.space_group_name_H-M   'P 1'
#
loop_
_entity.id
_entity.type
_entity.pdbx_description
1 polymer ?
#
loop_
_entity_poly.entity_id
_entity_poly.type
_entity_poly.pdbx_seq_one_letter_code
_entity_poly.pdbx_strand_id
1 'polypeptide(L)'
;MINEVGLLPEHLTRYPHEFSGGQRQRIGLARAMVMEPELVVADEPISALDVSIRAQVLNLLKKFQREKQVTYLFIAHDLSIVRFISDRIGVIYKGNIVEVADAEELFNFPLHPYTHSLISAIPIPDPQLEKNKVLYTYDPSIHDYSVDKPEFVDIGHNHFVYGNKKEIEEYKALREKGEPLQPITIRKPGEEVKEENHEVHLSKAEDEFLKTPVHDTGSVWYKVLSFFFPIIGIIASMVYKKKQYYHNYKACKQGALYGFAVLAVILLIFIIALILVAL
;
A
#
# COMPACT_ATOMS: atom_id res chain seq x y z
N MET A 1 -13.87 14.73 -17.68
CA MET A 1 -13.78 13.29 -17.28
C MET A 1 -12.64 12.57 -17.98
N ILE A 2 -12.55 12.51 -19.34
CA ILE A 2 -11.49 11.73 -20.03
C ILE A 2 -10.08 12.18 -19.63
N ASN A 3 -9.83 13.48 -19.57
CA ASN A 3 -8.56 14.05 -19.11
C ASN A 3 -8.30 13.82 -17.61
N GLU A 4 -9.35 13.78 -16.79
CA GLU A 4 -9.23 13.53 -15.34
C GLU A 4 -8.69 12.14 -15.04
N VAL A 5 -9.05 11.15 -15.87
CA VAL A 5 -8.54 9.78 -15.76
C VAL A 5 -7.21 9.56 -16.49
N GLY A 6 -6.59 10.62 -16.98
CA GLY A 6 -5.27 10.57 -17.64
C GLY A 6 -5.29 9.95 -19.03
N LEU A 7 -6.40 10.07 -19.74
CA LEU A 7 -6.54 9.67 -21.14
C LEU A 7 -6.63 10.91 -22.02
N LEU A 8 -6.20 10.77 -23.28
CA LEU A 8 -6.20 11.86 -24.25
C LEU A 8 -7.54 11.94 -24.98
N PRO A 9 -7.99 13.15 -25.44
CA PRO A 9 -9.22 13.31 -26.20
C PRO A 9 -9.29 12.46 -27.46
N GLU A 10 -8.15 12.23 -28.12
CA GLU A 10 -8.03 11.36 -29.31
C GLU A 10 -8.37 9.89 -29.04
N HIS A 11 -8.36 9.47 -27.76
CA HIS A 11 -8.79 8.13 -27.38
C HIS A 11 -10.31 7.92 -27.50
N LEU A 12 -11.11 8.97 -27.63
CA LEU A 12 -12.58 8.87 -27.74
C LEU A 12 -13.05 8.18 -29.01
N THR A 13 -12.21 8.12 -30.04
CA THR A 13 -12.53 7.47 -31.31
C THR A 13 -12.07 6.02 -31.41
N ARG A 14 -11.37 5.51 -30.36
CA ARG A 14 -10.81 4.15 -30.35
C ARG A 14 -11.81 3.12 -29.86
N TYR A 15 -11.64 1.89 -30.35
CA TYR A 15 -12.40 0.74 -29.90
C TYR A 15 -11.79 0.11 -28.63
N PRO A 16 -12.58 -0.61 -27.80
CA PRO A 16 -12.11 -1.19 -26.54
C PRO A 16 -10.88 -2.10 -26.65
N HIS A 17 -10.70 -2.81 -27.76
CA HIS A 17 -9.58 -3.71 -28.00
C HIS A 17 -8.25 -2.96 -28.30
N GLU A 18 -8.31 -1.67 -28.62
CA GLU A 18 -7.15 -0.82 -28.89
C GLU A 18 -6.56 -0.21 -27.60
N PHE A 19 -7.16 -0.50 -26.45
CA PHE A 19 -6.71 0.00 -25.15
C PHE A 19 -5.98 -1.07 -24.33
N SER A 20 -4.93 -0.67 -23.60
CA SER A 20 -4.31 -1.51 -22.59
C SER A 20 -5.28 -1.84 -21.45
N GLY A 21 -4.98 -2.87 -20.64
CA GLY A 21 -5.77 -3.23 -19.47
C GLY A 21 -6.01 -2.04 -18.53
N GLY A 22 -4.94 -1.31 -18.21
CA GLY A 22 -5.02 -0.13 -17.34
C GLY A 22 -5.79 1.03 -17.94
N GLN A 23 -5.73 1.23 -19.27
CA GLN A 23 -6.56 2.24 -19.93
C GLN A 23 -8.03 1.86 -19.92
N ARG A 24 -8.39 0.58 -20.15
CA ARG A 24 -9.77 0.10 -20.02
C ARG A 24 -10.31 0.30 -18.61
N GLN A 25 -9.48 0.06 -17.57
CA GLN A 25 -9.89 0.29 -16.18
C GLN A 25 -10.20 1.76 -15.90
N ARG A 26 -9.36 2.68 -16.41
CA ARG A 26 -9.59 4.13 -16.29
C ARG A 26 -10.83 4.58 -17.05
N ILE A 27 -11.13 3.97 -18.20
CA ILE A 27 -12.39 4.22 -18.93
C ILE A 27 -13.58 3.73 -18.10
N GLY A 28 -13.49 2.55 -17.47
CA GLY A 28 -14.52 2.03 -16.56
C GLY A 28 -14.77 2.99 -15.39
N LEU A 29 -13.70 3.51 -14.79
CA LEU A 29 -13.81 4.50 -13.73
C LEU A 29 -14.41 5.82 -14.22
N ALA A 30 -13.97 6.34 -15.39
CA ALA A 30 -14.55 7.53 -15.97
C ALA A 30 -16.06 7.38 -16.24
N ARG A 31 -16.46 6.19 -16.71
CA ARG A 31 -17.88 5.85 -16.94
C ARG A 31 -18.71 5.86 -15.66
N ALA A 32 -18.16 5.33 -14.56
CA ALA A 32 -18.82 5.36 -13.27
C ALA A 32 -18.95 6.78 -12.73
N MET A 33 -17.88 7.58 -12.88
CA MET A 33 -17.79 8.92 -12.31
C MET A 33 -18.50 10.01 -13.10
N VAL A 34 -18.87 9.77 -14.38
CA VAL A 34 -19.58 10.76 -15.21
C VAL A 34 -20.98 11.08 -14.70
N MET A 35 -21.58 10.15 -13.95
CA MET A 35 -22.90 10.31 -13.34
C MET A 35 -22.86 11.04 -11.99
N GLU A 36 -21.68 11.48 -11.53
CA GLU A 36 -21.45 12.13 -10.24
C GLU A 36 -22.09 11.37 -9.06
N PRO A 37 -21.78 10.08 -8.90
CA PRO A 37 -22.40 9.25 -7.87
C PRO A 37 -21.91 9.63 -6.47
N GLU A 38 -22.78 9.45 -5.46
CA GLU A 38 -22.43 9.55 -4.05
C GLU A 38 -21.70 8.27 -3.56
N LEU A 39 -22.07 7.10 -4.13
CA LEU A 39 -21.50 5.80 -3.80
C LEU A 39 -21.07 5.06 -5.06
N VAL A 40 -19.87 4.51 -5.04
CA VAL A 40 -19.34 3.62 -6.07
C VAL A 40 -18.97 2.28 -5.46
N VAL A 41 -19.51 1.19 -6.00
CA VAL A 41 -19.08 -0.17 -5.68
C VAL A 41 -17.96 -0.55 -6.65
N ALA A 42 -16.76 -0.73 -6.11
CA ALA A 42 -15.56 -1.09 -6.86
C ALA A 42 -15.18 -2.54 -6.55
N ASP A 43 -15.63 -3.45 -7.41
CA ASP A 43 -15.37 -4.88 -7.27
C ASP A 43 -14.08 -5.25 -8.02
N GLU A 44 -13.05 -5.61 -7.27
CA GLU A 44 -11.70 -5.94 -7.74
C GLU A 44 -11.12 -4.98 -8.82
N PRO A 45 -11.19 -3.66 -8.62
CA PRO A 45 -10.94 -2.70 -9.69
C PRO A 45 -9.49 -2.66 -10.19
N ILE A 46 -8.60 -3.39 -9.56
CA ILE A 46 -7.14 -3.37 -9.83
C ILE A 46 -6.51 -4.75 -9.92
N SER A 47 -7.28 -5.85 -9.81
CA SER A 47 -6.76 -7.23 -9.75
C SER A 47 -5.95 -7.63 -10.99
N ALA A 48 -6.35 -7.18 -12.17
CA ALA A 48 -5.73 -7.51 -13.45
C ALA A 48 -4.63 -6.51 -13.91
N LEU A 49 -4.19 -5.60 -13.03
CA LEU A 49 -3.25 -4.55 -13.36
C LEU A 49 -1.84 -4.86 -12.83
N ASP A 50 -0.82 -4.45 -13.60
CA ASP A 50 0.56 -4.43 -13.09
C ASP A 50 0.75 -3.38 -11.97
N VAL A 51 1.81 -3.53 -11.18
CA VAL A 51 2.05 -2.72 -9.97
C VAL A 51 2.05 -1.23 -10.26
N SER A 52 2.64 -0.79 -11.37
CA SER A 52 2.77 0.63 -11.70
C SER A 52 1.43 1.27 -12.08
N ILE A 53 0.63 0.56 -12.85
CA ILE A 53 -0.71 1.00 -13.26
C ILE A 53 -1.70 0.94 -12.08
N ARG A 54 -1.57 -0.10 -11.23
CA ARG A 54 -2.35 -0.26 -10.00
C ARG A 54 -2.23 0.98 -9.10
N ALA A 55 -1.01 1.44 -8.83
CA ALA A 55 -0.75 2.64 -8.05
C ALA A 55 -1.40 3.90 -8.66
N GLN A 56 -1.37 4.04 -9.99
CA GLN A 56 -1.99 5.16 -10.67
C GLN A 56 -3.51 5.17 -10.52
N VAL A 57 -4.16 4.00 -10.63
CA VAL A 57 -5.62 3.87 -10.47
C VAL A 57 -6.04 4.14 -9.02
N LEU A 58 -5.31 3.61 -8.03
CA LEU A 58 -5.58 3.88 -6.61
C LEU A 58 -5.48 5.37 -6.28
N ASN A 59 -4.46 6.04 -6.79
CA ASN A 59 -4.29 7.47 -6.60
C ASN A 59 -5.42 8.27 -7.25
N LEU A 60 -5.91 7.82 -8.40
CA LEU A 60 -7.05 8.43 -9.08
C LEU A 60 -8.35 8.26 -8.28
N LEU A 61 -8.59 7.08 -7.70
CA LEU A 61 -9.72 6.84 -6.80
C LEU A 61 -9.67 7.75 -5.57
N LYS A 62 -8.51 7.86 -4.91
CA LYS A 62 -8.31 8.79 -3.78
C LYS A 62 -8.48 10.26 -4.18
N LYS A 63 -8.07 10.62 -5.38
CA LYS A 63 -8.30 11.97 -5.92
C LYS A 63 -9.81 12.26 -6.03
N PHE A 64 -10.57 11.37 -6.63
CA PHE A 64 -12.02 11.53 -6.75
C PHE A 64 -12.74 11.52 -5.40
N GLN A 65 -12.29 10.68 -4.46
CA GLN A 65 -12.82 10.68 -3.09
C GLN A 65 -12.70 12.08 -2.46
N ARG A 66 -11.52 12.71 -2.58
CA ARG A 66 -11.27 14.03 -1.99
C ARG A 66 -11.97 15.17 -2.73
N GLU A 67 -11.90 15.17 -4.08
CA GLU A 67 -12.38 16.28 -4.89
C GLU A 67 -13.88 16.23 -5.15
N LYS A 68 -14.45 15.03 -5.25
CA LYS A 68 -15.87 14.81 -5.56
C LYS A 68 -16.67 14.24 -4.39
N GLN A 69 -16.03 14.01 -3.22
CA GLN A 69 -16.67 13.50 -2.00
C GLN A 69 -17.42 12.17 -2.21
N VAL A 70 -16.88 11.32 -3.09
CA VAL A 70 -17.46 10.01 -3.40
C VAL A 70 -17.14 9.00 -2.33
N THR A 71 -18.13 8.24 -1.88
CA THR A 71 -17.96 7.09 -1.02
C THR A 71 -17.65 5.85 -1.86
N TYR A 72 -16.68 5.02 -1.41
CA TYR A 72 -16.36 3.75 -2.08
C TYR A 72 -16.71 2.57 -1.18
N LEU A 73 -17.40 1.59 -1.75
CA LEU A 73 -17.37 0.21 -1.26
C LEU A 73 -16.35 -0.55 -2.11
N PHE A 74 -15.14 -0.73 -1.56
CA PHE A 74 -14.01 -1.31 -2.26
C PHE A 74 -13.85 -2.79 -1.90
N ILE A 75 -14.00 -3.69 -2.88
CA ILE A 75 -13.85 -5.14 -2.69
C ILE A 75 -12.52 -5.56 -3.30
N ALA A 76 -11.65 -6.18 -2.50
CA ALA A 76 -10.37 -6.70 -2.95
C ALA A 76 -9.88 -7.84 -2.06
N HIS A 77 -8.92 -8.62 -2.58
CA HIS A 77 -8.26 -9.71 -1.87
C HIS A 77 -6.85 -9.33 -1.38
N ASP A 78 -6.32 -8.19 -1.80
CA ASP A 78 -5.00 -7.69 -1.40
C ASP A 78 -5.14 -6.72 -0.21
N LEU A 79 -4.78 -7.21 0.97
CA LEU A 79 -4.93 -6.46 2.21
C LEU A 79 -4.07 -5.20 2.28
N SER A 80 -2.87 -5.21 1.67
CA SER A 80 -2.01 -4.02 1.64
C SER A 80 -2.68 -2.87 0.89
N ILE A 81 -3.39 -3.20 -0.19
CA ILE A 81 -4.15 -2.23 -0.96
C ILE A 81 -5.38 -1.75 -0.21
N VAL A 82 -6.10 -2.67 0.43
CA VAL A 82 -7.29 -2.34 1.24
C VAL A 82 -6.90 -1.40 2.37
N ARG A 83 -5.81 -1.67 3.10
CA ARG A 83 -5.26 -0.77 4.12
C ARG A 83 -4.98 0.65 3.58
N PHE A 84 -4.41 0.73 2.36
CA PHE A 84 -4.07 2.02 1.76
C PHE A 84 -5.28 2.85 1.37
N ILE A 85 -6.35 2.23 0.84
CA ILE A 85 -7.48 2.97 0.25
C ILE A 85 -8.63 3.19 1.22
N SER A 86 -8.82 2.30 2.20
CA SER A 86 -10.01 2.27 3.04
C SER A 86 -9.82 2.99 4.37
N ASP A 87 -10.87 3.64 4.85
CA ASP A 87 -10.95 4.19 6.20
C ASP A 87 -11.38 3.10 7.20
N ARG A 88 -12.29 2.21 6.76
CA ARG A 88 -12.78 1.05 7.52
C ARG A 88 -12.68 -0.21 6.67
N ILE A 89 -12.42 -1.33 7.31
CA ILE A 89 -12.27 -2.64 6.66
C ILE A 89 -13.24 -3.63 7.29
N GLY A 90 -13.98 -4.35 6.43
CA GLY A 90 -14.77 -5.50 6.82
C GLY A 90 -14.18 -6.78 6.25
N VAL A 91 -13.93 -7.76 7.10
CA VAL A 91 -13.41 -9.08 6.72
C VAL A 91 -14.57 -10.05 6.56
N ILE A 92 -14.62 -10.73 5.41
CA ILE A 92 -15.66 -11.71 5.09
C ILE A 92 -15.06 -13.11 5.05
N TYR A 93 -15.69 -14.04 5.76
CA TYR A 93 -15.35 -15.45 5.73
C TYR A 93 -16.60 -16.29 5.45
N LYS A 94 -16.59 -17.10 4.38
CA LYS A 94 -17.71 -17.97 3.97
C LYS A 94 -19.07 -17.26 3.96
N GLY A 95 -19.10 -16.02 3.47
CA GLY A 95 -20.32 -15.22 3.32
C GLY A 95 -20.77 -14.47 4.57
N ASN A 96 -20.05 -14.58 5.69
CA ASN A 96 -20.33 -13.84 6.93
C ASN A 96 -19.26 -12.78 7.14
N ILE A 97 -19.66 -11.60 7.61
CA ILE A 97 -18.73 -10.60 8.11
C ILE A 97 -18.25 -11.08 9.49
N VAL A 98 -16.93 -11.30 9.62
CA VAL A 98 -16.34 -11.81 10.85
C VAL A 98 -15.69 -10.72 11.69
N GLU A 99 -15.25 -9.63 11.06
CA GLU A 99 -14.63 -8.50 11.76
C GLU A 99 -14.78 -7.22 10.95
N VAL A 100 -15.05 -6.09 11.62
CA VAL A 100 -15.08 -4.75 11.02
C VAL A 100 -14.45 -3.76 11.98
N ALA A 101 -13.45 -3.02 11.52
CA ALA A 101 -12.84 -1.94 12.28
C ALA A 101 -12.29 -0.84 11.37
N ASP A 102 -11.82 0.25 11.97
CA ASP A 102 -11.00 1.22 11.26
C ASP A 102 -9.73 0.53 10.75
N ALA A 103 -9.21 0.95 9.60
CA ALA A 103 -8.12 0.23 8.92
C ALA A 103 -6.90 0.02 9.82
N GLU A 104 -6.43 1.06 10.49
CA GLU A 104 -5.28 0.97 11.41
C GLU A 104 -5.58 0.13 12.65
N GLU A 105 -6.81 0.20 13.18
CA GLU A 105 -7.25 -0.63 14.30
C GLU A 105 -7.22 -2.11 13.94
N LEU A 106 -7.76 -2.48 12.76
CA LEU A 106 -7.81 -3.86 12.30
C LEU A 106 -6.40 -4.47 12.11
N PHE A 107 -5.46 -3.68 11.59
CA PHE A 107 -4.10 -4.15 11.36
C PHE A 107 -3.26 -4.25 12.63
N ASN A 108 -3.50 -3.37 13.59
CA ASN A 108 -2.77 -3.38 14.85
C ASN A 108 -3.36 -4.38 15.87
N PHE A 109 -4.69 -4.57 15.83
CA PHE A 109 -5.42 -5.42 16.76
C PHE A 109 -6.43 -6.33 16.04
N PRO A 110 -5.98 -7.26 15.17
CA PRO A 110 -6.87 -8.24 14.57
C PRO A 110 -7.32 -9.22 15.66
N LEU A 111 -8.62 -9.31 15.93
CA LEU A 111 -9.16 -10.13 17.01
C LEU A 111 -9.70 -11.46 16.52
N HIS A 112 -10.39 -11.47 15.37
CA HIS A 112 -10.87 -12.73 14.82
C HIS A 112 -9.69 -13.55 14.24
N PRO A 113 -9.56 -14.85 14.59
CA PRO A 113 -8.42 -15.68 14.14
C PRO A 113 -8.23 -15.73 12.63
N TYR A 114 -9.32 -15.64 11.85
CA TYR A 114 -9.24 -15.56 10.40
C TYR A 114 -8.60 -14.26 9.92
N THR A 115 -8.96 -13.12 10.49
CA THR A 115 -8.33 -11.82 10.17
C THR A 115 -6.84 -11.87 10.46
N HIS A 116 -6.47 -12.44 11.59
CA HIS A 116 -5.07 -12.61 11.96
C HIS A 116 -4.32 -13.48 10.94
N SER A 117 -4.93 -14.57 10.48
CA SER A 117 -4.32 -15.43 9.45
C SER A 117 -4.11 -14.67 8.14
N LEU A 118 -5.07 -13.85 7.72
CA LEU A 118 -4.95 -13.03 6.52
C LEU A 118 -3.82 -11.99 6.63
N ILE A 119 -3.72 -11.28 7.75
CA ILE A 119 -2.68 -10.28 8.00
C ILE A 119 -1.30 -10.94 8.04
N SER A 120 -1.19 -12.10 8.70
CA SER A 120 0.05 -12.86 8.74
C SER A 120 0.53 -13.33 7.37
N ALA A 121 -0.36 -13.46 6.39
CA ALA A 121 -0.03 -13.89 5.04
C ALA A 121 0.48 -12.75 4.13
N ILE A 122 0.43 -11.48 4.57
CA ILE A 122 0.93 -10.35 3.77
C ILE A 122 2.44 -10.51 3.56
N PRO A 123 2.95 -10.52 2.30
CA PRO A 123 4.37 -10.68 2.04
C PRO A 123 5.21 -9.54 2.63
N ILE A 124 6.33 -9.87 3.25
CA ILE A 124 7.30 -8.88 3.74
C ILE A 124 8.36 -8.68 2.63
N PRO A 125 8.62 -7.45 2.17
CA PRO A 125 9.58 -7.19 1.10
C PRO A 125 11.03 -7.57 1.42
N ASP A 126 11.38 -7.71 2.70
CA ASP A 126 12.69 -8.18 3.12
C ASP A 126 12.75 -9.72 3.09
N PRO A 127 13.61 -10.31 2.24
CA PRO A 127 13.71 -11.77 2.12
C PRO A 127 14.21 -12.47 3.40
N GLN A 128 14.94 -11.77 4.29
CA GLN A 128 15.42 -12.35 5.54
C GLN A 128 14.29 -12.39 6.57
N LEU A 129 13.51 -11.35 6.66
CA LEU A 129 12.33 -11.30 7.52
C LEU A 129 11.25 -12.25 7.04
N GLU A 130 11.03 -12.34 5.72
CA GLU A 130 10.03 -13.26 5.15
C GLU A 130 10.35 -14.73 5.43
N LYS A 131 11.64 -15.12 5.45
CA LYS A 131 12.06 -16.50 5.79
C LYS A 131 11.74 -16.89 7.24
N ASN A 132 11.77 -15.94 8.15
CA ASN A 132 11.53 -16.15 9.58
C ASN A 132 10.07 -15.89 9.99
N LYS A 133 9.24 -15.48 9.03
CA LYS A 133 7.84 -15.16 9.26
C LYS A 133 7.04 -16.41 9.63
N VAL A 134 6.28 -16.29 10.71
CA VAL A 134 5.34 -17.32 11.13
C VAL A 134 4.01 -17.08 10.44
N LEU A 135 3.58 -18.04 9.61
CA LEU A 135 2.27 -18.02 8.98
C LEU A 135 1.25 -18.66 9.91
N TYR A 136 0.15 -17.96 10.14
CA TYR A 136 -0.96 -18.47 10.92
C TYR A 136 -2.02 -19.06 10.01
N THR A 137 -2.42 -20.28 10.30
CA THR A 137 -3.50 -20.95 9.56
C THR A 137 -4.75 -20.96 10.42
N TYR A 138 -5.82 -20.39 9.90
CA TYR A 138 -7.12 -20.42 10.57
C TYR A 138 -7.81 -21.76 10.36
N ASP A 139 -8.23 -22.39 11.47
CA ASP A 139 -9.07 -23.60 11.46
C ASP A 139 -10.43 -23.26 12.08
N PRO A 140 -11.53 -23.30 11.31
CA PRO A 140 -12.85 -22.99 11.84
C PRO A 140 -13.35 -23.98 12.91
N SER A 141 -12.71 -25.12 13.10
CA SER A 141 -13.07 -26.10 14.15
C SER A 141 -12.77 -25.63 15.58
N ILE A 142 -12.00 -24.52 15.71
CA ILE A 142 -11.75 -23.89 17.03
C ILE A 142 -13.01 -23.25 17.64
N HIS A 143 -14.00 -22.94 16.80
CA HIS A 143 -15.25 -22.33 17.22
C HIS A 143 -16.32 -23.39 17.48
N ASP A 144 -16.85 -23.42 18.69
CA ASP A 144 -18.01 -24.25 19.01
C ASP A 144 -19.27 -23.37 19.12
N TYR A 145 -20.05 -23.36 18.06
CA TYR A 145 -21.30 -22.63 17.97
C TYR A 145 -22.56 -23.52 18.14
N SER A 146 -22.37 -24.74 18.64
CA SER A 146 -23.46 -25.71 18.80
C SER A 146 -24.42 -25.34 19.92
N VAL A 147 -23.90 -24.74 20.99
CA VAL A 147 -24.67 -24.37 22.18
C VAL A 147 -24.88 -22.84 22.25
N ASP A 148 -23.81 -22.06 22.06
CA ASP A 148 -23.84 -20.61 22.12
C ASP A 148 -23.63 -20.05 20.70
N LYS A 149 -24.69 -19.46 20.15
CA LYS A 149 -24.66 -18.92 18.79
C LYS A 149 -23.81 -17.67 18.74
N PRO A 150 -23.00 -17.50 17.68
CA PRO A 150 -22.19 -16.31 17.54
C PRO A 150 -23.05 -15.10 17.19
N GLU A 151 -22.64 -13.94 17.66
CA GLU A 151 -23.22 -12.63 17.40
C GLU A 151 -22.16 -11.66 16.90
N PHE A 152 -22.55 -10.65 16.16
CA PHE A 152 -21.66 -9.59 15.71
C PHE A 152 -21.75 -8.42 16.70
N VAL A 153 -20.70 -8.22 17.50
CA VAL A 153 -20.72 -7.36 18.69
C VAL A 153 -19.69 -6.25 18.58
N ASP A 154 -20.08 -5.03 18.94
CA ASP A 154 -19.15 -3.91 19.15
C ASP A 154 -18.38 -4.12 20.47
N ILE A 155 -17.07 -4.19 20.38
CA ILE A 155 -16.18 -4.33 21.54
C ILE A 155 -15.55 -3.01 22.00
N GLY A 156 -15.98 -1.90 21.40
CA GLY A 156 -15.41 -0.57 21.60
C GLY A 156 -14.46 -0.18 20.46
N HIS A 157 -14.07 1.09 20.42
CA HIS A 157 -13.21 1.66 19.38
C HIS A 157 -13.73 1.51 17.94
N ASN A 158 -15.05 1.46 17.76
CA ASN A 158 -15.70 1.21 16.46
C ASN A 158 -15.28 -0.14 15.84
N HIS A 159 -14.92 -1.10 16.69
CA HIS A 159 -14.41 -2.42 16.33
C HIS A 159 -15.47 -3.49 16.62
N PHE A 160 -15.93 -4.14 15.58
CA PHE A 160 -16.96 -5.16 15.62
C PHE A 160 -16.36 -6.52 15.29
N VAL A 161 -16.67 -7.53 16.07
CA VAL A 161 -16.18 -8.88 15.88
C VAL A 161 -17.29 -9.91 16.05
N TYR A 162 -17.23 -11.00 15.28
CA TYR A 162 -18.15 -12.10 15.29
C TYR A 162 -17.62 -13.23 16.19
N GLY A 163 -18.43 -13.64 17.17
CA GLY A 163 -18.05 -14.68 18.10
C GLY A 163 -19.18 -15.03 19.07
N ASN A 164 -19.03 -16.13 19.79
CA ASN A 164 -19.92 -16.49 20.88
C ASN A 164 -19.59 -15.64 22.12
N LYS A 165 -20.42 -15.71 23.18
CA LYS A 165 -20.24 -14.88 24.38
C LYS A 165 -18.87 -15.03 25.02
N LYS A 166 -18.35 -16.26 25.10
CA LYS A 166 -17.04 -16.53 25.68
C LYS A 166 -15.92 -15.90 24.84
N GLU A 167 -15.97 -16.03 23.51
CA GLU A 167 -15.00 -15.44 22.58
C GLU A 167 -15.04 -13.91 22.64
N ILE A 168 -16.23 -13.32 22.72
CA ILE A 168 -16.40 -11.87 22.83
C ILE A 168 -15.80 -11.33 24.14
N GLU A 169 -15.96 -12.03 25.26
CA GLU A 169 -15.32 -11.66 26.52
C GLU A 169 -13.79 -11.73 26.42
N GLU A 170 -13.27 -12.77 25.78
CA GLU A 170 -11.84 -12.93 25.50
C GLU A 170 -11.31 -11.81 24.60
N TYR A 171 -11.98 -11.49 23.50
CA TYR A 171 -11.61 -10.40 22.59
C TYR A 171 -11.61 -9.03 23.29
N LYS A 172 -12.61 -8.75 24.17
CA LYS A 172 -12.63 -7.54 24.97
C LYS A 172 -11.43 -7.46 25.92
N ALA A 173 -11.14 -8.56 26.62
CA ALA A 173 -10.01 -8.62 27.53
C ALA A 173 -8.66 -8.44 26.82
N LEU A 174 -8.49 -9.03 25.64
CA LEU A 174 -7.30 -8.84 24.80
C LEU A 174 -7.18 -7.39 24.33
N ARG A 175 -8.28 -6.78 23.88
CA ARG A 175 -8.27 -5.40 23.42
C ARG A 175 -7.97 -4.41 24.55
N GLU A 176 -8.49 -4.63 25.75
CA GLU A 176 -8.20 -3.81 26.94
C GLU A 176 -6.73 -3.88 27.36
N LYS A 177 -6.09 -5.05 27.22
CA LYS A 177 -4.66 -5.21 27.46
C LYS A 177 -3.79 -4.58 26.38
N GLY A 178 -4.38 -4.20 25.24
CA GLY A 178 -3.65 -3.71 24.07
C GLY A 178 -2.84 -4.78 23.35
N GLU A 179 -3.12 -6.05 23.60
CA GLU A 179 -2.45 -7.19 22.97
C GLU A 179 -3.32 -7.76 21.85
N PRO A 180 -2.77 -7.99 20.64
CA PRO A 180 -3.48 -8.69 19.58
C PRO A 180 -3.72 -10.15 19.97
N LEU A 181 -4.74 -10.77 19.37
CA LEU A 181 -5.02 -12.19 19.58
C LEU A 181 -3.76 -13.02 19.26
N GLN A 182 -3.28 -13.78 20.25
CA GLN A 182 -2.16 -14.69 20.06
C GLN A 182 -2.56 -15.77 19.05
N PRO A 183 -1.82 -15.92 17.94
CA PRO A 183 -2.22 -16.86 16.92
C PRO A 183 -2.08 -18.30 17.37
N ILE A 184 -3.01 -19.14 16.92
CA ILE A 184 -2.88 -20.58 17.07
C ILE A 184 -1.79 -21.06 16.11
N THR A 185 -0.62 -21.33 16.66
CA THR A 185 0.53 -21.84 15.89
C THR A 185 0.29 -23.31 15.62
N ILE A 186 0.05 -23.72 14.37
CA ILE A 186 0.14 -25.14 13.98
C ILE A 186 1.62 -25.47 13.90
N ARG A 187 2.16 -26.07 14.98
CA ARG A 187 3.55 -26.53 15.03
C ARG A 187 3.71 -27.78 14.17
N LYS A 188 4.75 -27.80 13.36
CA LYS A 188 5.27 -29.08 12.86
C LYS A 188 5.89 -29.85 14.02
N PRO A 189 5.66 -31.16 14.15
CA PRO A 189 6.29 -31.96 15.21
C PRO A 189 7.81 -31.85 15.13
N GLY A 190 8.47 -31.29 16.18
CA GLY A 190 9.93 -31.23 16.28
C GLY A 190 10.57 -29.85 16.27
N GLU A 191 9.83 -28.74 16.12
CA GLU A 191 10.40 -27.39 16.22
C GLU A 191 10.32 -26.84 17.65
N GLU A 192 11.48 -26.53 18.24
CA GLU A 192 11.58 -25.78 19.50
C GLU A 192 11.29 -24.29 19.26
N VAL A 193 10.40 -23.74 20.09
CA VAL A 193 10.02 -22.31 20.01
C VAL A 193 11.03 -21.44 20.71
N LYS A 194 11.62 -20.52 19.96
CA LYS A 194 12.12 -19.28 20.56
C LYS A 194 10.96 -18.29 20.60
N GLU A 195 10.54 -17.91 21.80
CA GLU A 195 9.59 -16.80 22.02
C GLU A 195 10.30 -15.50 21.59
N GLU A 196 10.08 -15.09 20.35
CA GLU A 196 10.40 -13.73 19.92
C GLU A 196 9.08 -13.00 19.70
N ASN A 197 8.86 -11.94 20.47
CA ASN A 197 7.80 -10.97 20.25
C ASN A 197 7.97 -10.35 18.87
N HIS A 198 7.27 -10.86 17.88
CA HIS A 198 7.20 -10.24 16.57
C HIS A 198 6.09 -9.19 16.58
N GLU A 199 6.47 -7.96 16.89
CA GLU A 199 5.71 -6.81 16.40
C GLU A 199 5.64 -6.92 14.87
N VAL A 200 4.44 -6.84 14.30
CA VAL A 200 4.24 -6.78 12.85
C VAL A 200 4.77 -5.44 12.38
N HIS A 201 6.07 -5.36 12.18
CA HIS A 201 6.69 -4.24 11.49
C HIS A 201 6.46 -4.43 9.99
N LEU A 202 5.52 -3.68 9.44
CA LEU A 202 5.52 -3.41 8.00
C LEU A 202 6.93 -2.96 7.62
N SER A 203 7.48 -3.51 6.56
CA SER A 203 8.82 -3.12 6.16
C SER A 203 8.85 -1.62 5.93
N LYS A 204 9.97 -0.96 6.29
CA LYS A 204 10.17 0.47 6.02
C LYS A 204 9.87 0.82 4.55
N ALA A 205 10.02 -0.12 3.62
CA ALA A 205 9.75 0.06 2.21
C ALA A 205 8.25 0.10 1.89
N GLU A 206 7.40 -0.70 2.56
CA GLU A 206 5.94 -0.64 2.38
C GLU A 206 5.34 0.59 3.06
N ASP A 207 5.80 0.91 4.25
CA ASP A 207 5.44 2.15 4.94
C ASP A 207 5.88 3.39 4.14
N GLU A 208 7.03 3.32 3.49
CA GLU A 208 7.55 4.36 2.62
C GLU A 208 6.78 4.45 1.30
N PHE A 209 6.38 3.30 0.72
CA PHE A 209 5.53 3.24 -0.47
C PHE A 209 4.13 3.81 -0.21
N LEU A 210 3.53 3.46 0.92
CA LEU A 210 2.19 3.93 1.31
C LEU A 210 2.17 5.40 1.73
N LYS A 211 3.30 5.95 2.21
CA LYS A 211 3.45 7.36 2.60
C LYS A 211 3.94 8.27 1.45
N THR A 212 4.33 7.72 0.29
CA THR A 212 4.79 8.54 -0.83
C THR A 212 3.64 9.33 -1.45
N PRO A 213 3.77 10.64 -1.59
CA PRO A 213 2.75 11.45 -2.26
C PRO A 213 2.60 11.06 -3.73
N VAL A 214 1.40 11.26 -4.27
CA VAL A 214 0.99 10.91 -5.65
C VAL A 214 1.95 11.36 -6.76
N HIS A 215 2.78 12.38 -6.51
CA HIS A 215 3.72 12.95 -7.48
C HIS A 215 5.17 12.49 -7.26
N ASP A 216 5.45 11.61 -6.32
CA ASP A 216 6.80 11.11 -6.07
C ASP A 216 7.11 9.87 -6.91
N THR A 217 7.20 10.08 -8.22
CA THR A 217 7.39 8.98 -9.19
C THR A 217 8.83 8.47 -9.26
N GLY A 218 9.79 9.17 -8.66
CA GLY A 218 11.22 8.86 -8.80
C GLY A 218 11.70 8.85 -10.25
N SER A 219 11.03 9.61 -11.12
CA SER A 219 11.22 9.58 -12.57
C SER A 219 12.70 9.67 -12.96
N VAL A 220 13.10 8.86 -13.93
CA VAL A 220 14.45 8.88 -14.53
C VAL A 220 14.82 10.28 -15.03
N TRP A 221 13.84 11.07 -15.47
CA TRP A 221 14.04 12.44 -15.92
C TRP A 221 14.59 13.38 -14.83
N TYR A 222 14.26 13.16 -13.56
CA TYR A 222 14.86 13.91 -12.45
C TYR A 222 16.35 13.63 -12.29
N LYS A 223 16.78 12.38 -12.55
CA LYS A 223 18.21 12.02 -12.57
C LYS A 223 18.92 12.66 -13.74
N VAL A 224 18.33 12.61 -14.93
CA VAL A 224 18.90 13.17 -16.16
C VAL A 224 19.04 14.68 -16.05
N LEU A 225 17.98 15.40 -15.69
CA LEU A 225 18.02 16.85 -15.48
C LEU A 225 19.02 17.25 -14.41
N SER A 226 19.06 16.55 -13.28
CA SER A 226 20.00 16.83 -12.21
C SER A 226 21.45 16.49 -12.54
N PHE A 227 21.68 15.59 -13.48
CA PHE A 227 22.99 15.28 -14.02
C PHE A 227 23.55 16.44 -14.86
N PHE A 228 22.73 16.99 -15.78
CA PHE A 228 23.13 18.12 -16.63
C PHE A 228 23.18 19.45 -15.86
N PHE A 229 22.35 19.61 -14.84
CA PHE A 229 22.26 20.83 -14.02
C PHE A 229 22.42 20.50 -12.54
N PRO A 230 23.63 20.14 -12.06
CA PRO A 230 23.82 19.64 -10.70
C PRO A 230 23.37 20.58 -9.59
N ILE A 231 23.55 21.90 -9.77
CA ILE A 231 23.12 22.92 -8.79
C ILE A 231 21.60 22.93 -8.67
N ILE A 232 20.89 22.88 -9.80
CA ILE A 232 19.43 22.81 -9.84
C ILE A 232 18.96 21.49 -9.19
N GLY A 233 19.66 20.38 -9.45
CA GLY A 233 19.38 19.09 -8.83
C GLY A 233 19.50 19.08 -7.31
N ILE A 234 20.49 19.77 -6.74
CA ILE A 234 20.63 19.95 -5.29
C ILE A 234 19.46 20.76 -4.72
N ILE A 235 19.12 21.89 -5.34
CA ILE A 235 18.02 22.74 -4.89
C ILE A 235 16.70 21.95 -4.94
N ALA A 236 16.45 21.26 -6.06
CA ALA A 236 15.26 20.41 -6.21
C ALA A 236 15.23 19.30 -5.14
N SER A 237 16.37 18.65 -4.85
CA SER A 237 16.45 17.64 -3.82
C SER A 237 16.07 18.18 -2.43
N MET A 238 16.49 19.38 -2.09
CA MET A 238 16.12 20.01 -0.82
C MET A 238 14.60 20.30 -0.73
N VAL A 239 14.00 20.78 -1.83
CA VAL A 239 12.56 21.02 -1.90
C VAL A 239 11.76 19.73 -1.76
N TYR A 240 12.16 18.66 -2.47
CA TYR A 240 11.50 17.37 -2.39
C TYR A 240 11.67 16.71 -1.02
N LYS A 241 12.84 16.86 -0.38
CA LYS A 241 13.05 16.41 1.00
C LYS A 241 12.09 17.10 1.97
N LYS A 242 11.91 18.44 1.84
CA LYS A 242 10.98 19.21 2.69
C LYS A 242 9.51 18.80 2.47
N LYS A 243 9.15 18.39 1.23
CA LYS A 243 7.81 17.94 0.85
C LYS A 243 7.58 16.43 1.07
N GLN A 244 8.56 15.71 1.64
CA GLN A 244 8.54 14.26 1.84
C GLN A 244 8.42 13.43 0.55
N TYR A 245 8.86 13.94 -0.59
CA TYR A 245 8.93 13.20 -1.85
C TYR A 245 10.24 12.43 -1.94
N TYR A 246 10.28 11.25 -1.34
CA TYR A 246 11.52 10.48 -1.17
C TYR A 246 12.16 10.03 -2.48
N HIS A 247 11.37 9.50 -3.40
CA HIS A 247 11.90 9.00 -4.68
C HIS A 247 12.46 10.13 -5.56
N ASN A 248 11.76 11.25 -5.64
CA ASN A 248 12.21 12.43 -6.37
C ASN A 248 13.45 13.04 -5.71
N TYR A 249 13.50 13.11 -4.37
CA TYR A 249 14.68 13.51 -3.62
C TYR A 249 15.88 12.64 -3.95
N LYS A 250 15.74 11.31 -3.89
CA LYS A 250 16.82 10.35 -4.17
C LYS A 250 17.29 10.46 -5.62
N ALA A 251 16.37 10.58 -6.57
CA ALA A 251 16.67 10.74 -7.99
C ALA A 251 17.46 12.03 -8.27
N CYS A 252 17.00 13.19 -7.75
CA CYS A 252 17.69 14.47 -7.90
C CYS A 252 19.06 14.46 -7.25
N LYS A 253 19.20 13.92 -6.04
CA LYS A 253 20.48 13.84 -5.32
C LYS A 253 21.50 12.97 -6.06
N GLN A 254 21.09 11.80 -6.56
CA GLN A 254 21.99 10.91 -7.30
C GLN A 254 22.41 11.55 -8.64
N GLY A 255 21.46 12.13 -9.40
CA GLY A 255 21.76 12.80 -10.65
C GLY A 255 22.75 13.96 -10.46
N ALA A 256 22.54 14.80 -9.45
CA ALA A 256 23.45 15.90 -9.13
C ALA A 256 24.88 15.41 -8.76
N LEU A 257 24.97 14.35 -7.96
CA LEU A 257 26.26 13.78 -7.56
C LEU A 257 27.08 13.30 -8.77
N TYR A 258 26.43 12.56 -9.69
CA TYR A 258 27.07 12.12 -10.93
C TYR A 258 27.44 13.29 -11.84
N GLY A 259 26.57 14.30 -11.96
CA GLY A 259 26.85 15.51 -12.73
C GLY A 259 28.08 16.27 -12.22
N PHE A 260 28.24 16.43 -10.92
CA PHE A 260 29.44 17.04 -10.33
C PHE A 260 30.70 16.21 -10.56
N ALA A 261 30.61 14.88 -10.45
CA ALA A 261 31.75 14.02 -10.72
C ALA A 261 32.25 14.15 -12.17
N VAL A 262 31.34 14.18 -13.13
CA VAL A 262 31.69 14.40 -14.55
C VAL A 262 32.29 15.79 -14.79
N LEU A 263 31.70 16.84 -14.20
CA LEU A 263 32.26 18.20 -14.30
C LEU A 263 33.67 18.29 -13.73
N ALA A 264 33.93 17.61 -12.60
CA ALA A 264 35.27 17.58 -12.01
C ALA A 264 36.31 16.90 -12.93
N VAL A 265 35.93 15.80 -13.58
CA VAL A 265 36.80 15.11 -14.56
C VAL A 265 37.08 16.00 -15.76
N ILE A 266 36.04 16.66 -16.32
CA ILE A 266 36.20 17.58 -17.45
C ILE A 266 37.14 18.74 -17.07
N LEU A 267 36.97 19.33 -15.90
CA LEU A 267 37.84 20.37 -15.38
C LEU A 267 39.27 19.92 -15.24
N LEU A 268 39.51 18.73 -14.72
CA LEU A 268 40.85 18.14 -14.61
C LEU A 268 41.51 17.97 -15.97
N ILE A 269 40.78 17.43 -16.97
CA ILE A 269 41.27 17.27 -18.33
C ILE A 269 41.64 18.64 -18.92
N PHE A 270 40.81 19.65 -18.70
CA PHE A 270 41.04 20.99 -19.19
C PHE A 270 42.29 21.61 -18.55
N ILE A 271 42.51 21.43 -17.25
CA ILE A 271 43.71 21.89 -16.54
C ILE A 271 44.95 21.18 -17.08
N ILE A 272 44.88 19.88 -17.30
CA ILE A 272 46.03 19.10 -17.87
C ILE A 272 46.35 19.63 -19.27
N ALA A 273 45.31 19.88 -20.12
CA ALA A 273 45.51 20.41 -21.45
C ALA A 273 46.15 21.82 -21.44
N LEU A 274 45.72 22.68 -20.50
CA LEU A 274 46.33 24.01 -20.34
C LEU A 274 47.79 23.92 -19.92
N ILE A 275 48.17 22.98 -19.02
CA ILE A 275 49.55 22.75 -18.59
C ILE A 275 50.38 22.28 -19.77
N LEU A 276 49.87 21.36 -20.60
CA LEU A 276 50.58 20.82 -21.77
C LEU A 276 50.77 21.87 -22.88
N VAL A 277 49.93 22.86 -22.98
CA VAL A 277 50.05 23.97 -23.94
C VAL A 277 51.01 25.04 -23.43
N ALA A 278 51.21 25.14 -22.10
CA ALA A 278 52.09 26.12 -21.45
C ALA A 278 53.56 25.59 -21.28
N LEU A 279 53.80 24.31 -21.49
CA LEU A 279 55.11 23.66 -21.58
C LEU A 279 55.60 23.56 -23.03
#